data_df6ee4283f9880626d4e01a845c004d9
#
_entry.id   df6ee4283f9880626d4e01a845c004d9
#
_cell.length_a   1.000
_cell.length_b   1.000
_cell.length_c   1.000
_cell.angle_alpha   90.00
_cell.angle_beta   90.00
_cell.angle_gamma   90.00
#
_symmetry.space_group_name_H-M   'P 1'
#
loop_
_entity.id
_entity.type
_entity.pdbx_description
1 polymer ?
#
loop_
_entity_poly.entity_id
_entity_poly.type
_entity_poly.pdbx_seq_one_letter_code
_entity_poly.pdbx_strand_id
1 'polypeptide(L)'
;SRSANAAKEIKVLIEESVSRVQQGSTLVDTAAKTMHEIVTSVTRVNDIMGEIASASDEQRRGIEQVAQAVSQMDQVTQQNASLVEEAAAATDQLASQADRLTGLVAVFNVKEHVEAVTEVGRSQAVPVVS
;
A
#
# COMPACT_ATOMS: atom_id res chain seq x y z
N SER A 1 24.27 -67.48 -61.46
CA SER A 1 23.48 -66.94 -62.57
C SER A 1 23.19 -65.47 -62.35
N ARG A 2 23.25 -64.69 -63.37
CA ARG A 2 22.95 -63.21 -63.32
C ARG A 2 21.56 -62.89 -62.72
N SER A 3 20.60 -63.76 -63.04
CA SER A 3 19.20 -63.58 -62.53
C SER A 3 19.11 -63.86 -61.01
N ALA A 4 19.86 -64.86 -60.50
CA ALA A 4 19.88 -65.14 -59.07
C ALA A 4 20.54 -63.98 -58.25
N ASN A 5 21.62 -63.41 -58.80
CA ASN A 5 22.27 -62.25 -58.17
C ASN A 5 21.35 -60.97 -58.15
N ALA A 6 20.67 -60.73 -59.27
CA ALA A 6 19.71 -59.60 -59.34
C ALA A 6 18.54 -59.78 -58.32
N ALA A 7 18.03 -61.01 -58.20
CA ALA A 7 16.97 -61.28 -57.21
C ALA A 7 17.46 -61.09 -55.76
N LYS A 8 18.70 -61.42 -55.49
CA LYS A 8 19.32 -61.21 -54.17
C LYS A 8 19.49 -59.71 -53.83
N GLU A 9 19.95 -58.92 -54.83
CA GLU A 9 20.07 -57.48 -54.70
C GLU A 9 18.72 -56.82 -54.45
N ILE A 10 17.68 -57.21 -55.20
CA ILE A 10 16.32 -56.73 -55.01
C ILE A 10 15.81 -57.05 -53.61
N LYS A 11 16.05 -58.26 -53.11
CA LYS A 11 15.67 -58.61 -51.73
C LYS A 11 16.30 -57.72 -50.70
N VAL A 12 17.59 -57.45 -50.83
CA VAL A 12 18.31 -56.53 -49.91
C VAL A 12 17.72 -55.13 -49.97
N LEU A 13 17.45 -54.59 -51.15
CA LEU A 13 16.86 -53.29 -51.32
C LEU A 13 15.45 -53.19 -50.71
N ILE A 14 14.64 -54.24 -50.82
CA ILE A 14 13.32 -54.33 -50.23
C ILE A 14 13.41 -54.36 -48.71
N GLU A 15 14.30 -55.18 -48.12
CA GLU A 15 14.54 -55.26 -46.68
C GLU A 15 15.01 -53.91 -46.11
N GLU A 16 15.91 -53.23 -46.81
CA GLU A 16 16.37 -51.90 -46.43
C GLU A 16 15.23 -50.87 -46.52
N SER A 17 14.40 -50.91 -47.55
CA SER A 17 13.26 -50.05 -47.71
C SER A 17 12.22 -50.24 -46.60
N VAL A 18 11.91 -51.50 -46.26
CA VAL A 18 11.01 -51.82 -45.13
C VAL A 18 11.56 -51.30 -43.83
N SER A 19 12.86 -51.46 -43.57
CA SER A 19 13.51 -50.93 -42.39
C SER A 19 13.41 -49.41 -42.30
N ARG A 20 13.64 -48.71 -43.39
CA ARG A 20 13.50 -47.23 -43.46
C ARG A 20 12.06 -46.77 -43.24
N VAL A 21 11.09 -47.47 -43.79
CA VAL A 21 9.66 -47.21 -43.59
C VAL A 21 9.30 -47.38 -42.10
N GLN A 22 9.80 -48.43 -41.43
CA GLN A 22 9.57 -48.70 -40.04
C GLN A 22 10.18 -47.58 -39.14
N GLN A 23 11.41 -47.16 -39.46
CA GLN A 23 12.03 -46.01 -38.79
C GLN A 23 11.29 -44.73 -38.96
N GLY A 24 10.81 -44.47 -40.17
CA GLY A 24 9.97 -43.30 -40.48
C GLY A 24 8.65 -43.32 -39.72
N SER A 25 7.99 -44.48 -39.65
CA SER A 25 6.77 -44.64 -38.84
C SER A 25 6.98 -44.30 -37.36
N THR A 26 8.07 -44.80 -36.77
CA THR A 26 8.43 -44.52 -35.39
C THR A 26 8.70 -43.03 -35.16
N LEU A 27 9.36 -42.36 -36.09
CA LEU A 27 9.58 -40.91 -36.07
C LEU A 27 8.27 -40.13 -36.11
N VAL A 28 7.33 -40.53 -36.97
CA VAL A 28 6.00 -39.93 -37.07
C VAL A 28 5.22 -40.11 -35.77
N ASP A 29 5.23 -41.28 -35.18
CA ASP A 29 4.58 -41.55 -33.89
C ASP A 29 5.17 -40.68 -32.77
N THR A 30 6.49 -40.52 -32.74
CA THR A 30 7.16 -39.64 -31.79
C THR A 30 6.78 -38.18 -32.00
N ALA A 31 6.76 -37.74 -33.24
CA ALA A 31 6.32 -36.37 -33.59
C ALA A 31 4.85 -36.11 -33.19
N ALA A 32 3.97 -37.09 -33.40
CA ALA A 32 2.57 -37.01 -33.00
C ALA A 32 2.44 -36.89 -31.46
N LYS A 33 3.19 -37.62 -30.67
CA LYS A 33 3.23 -37.49 -29.21
C LYS A 33 3.71 -36.12 -28.78
N THR A 34 4.78 -35.65 -29.36
CA THR A 34 5.32 -34.30 -29.06
C THR A 34 4.31 -33.22 -29.40
N MET A 35 3.62 -33.33 -30.52
CA MET A 35 2.53 -32.40 -30.87
C MET A 35 1.38 -32.42 -29.87
N HIS A 36 1.02 -33.59 -29.36
CA HIS A 36 0.00 -33.72 -28.32
C HIS A 36 0.43 -33.04 -27.01
N GLU A 37 1.69 -33.20 -26.61
CA GLU A 37 2.26 -32.51 -25.43
C GLU A 37 2.27 -30.98 -25.61
N ILE A 38 2.59 -30.50 -26.81
CA ILE A 38 2.53 -29.06 -27.13
C ILE A 38 1.10 -28.55 -26.98
N VAL A 39 0.10 -29.22 -27.56
CA VAL A 39 -1.30 -28.85 -27.45
C VAL A 39 -1.74 -28.80 -25.98
N THR A 40 -1.38 -29.79 -25.19
CA THR A 40 -1.67 -29.83 -23.77
C THR A 40 -1.03 -28.65 -23.03
N SER A 41 0.23 -28.33 -23.35
CA SER A 41 0.94 -27.20 -22.77
C SER A 41 0.33 -25.86 -23.14
N VAL A 42 -0.10 -25.69 -24.39
CA VAL A 42 -0.80 -24.49 -24.87
C VAL A 42 -2.14 -24.33 -24.17
N THR A 43 -2.89 -25.41 -23.97
CA THR A 43 -4.16 -25.38 -23.23
C THR A 43 -3.91 -24.91 -21.79
N ARG A 44 -2.88 -25.44 -21.14
CA ARG A 44 -2.50 -25.01 -19.78
C ARG A 44 -2.11 -23.52 -19.70
N VAL A 45 -1.37 -23.03 -20.69
CA VAL A 45 -1.05 -21.60 -20.78
C VAL A 45 -2.32 -20.77 -20.91
N ASN A 46 -3.27 -21.21 -21.73
CA ASN A 46 -4.55 -20.52 -21.88
C ASN A 46 -5.34 -20.45 -20.55
N ASP A 47 -5.37 -21.56 -19.80
CA ASP A 47 -6.01 -21.59 -18.47
C ASP A 47 -5.34 -20.62 -17.50
N ILE A 48 -4.00 -20.60 -17.44
CA ILE A 48 -3.22 -19.66 -16.61
C ILE A 48 -3.51 -18.21 -17.02
N MET A 49 -3.62 -17.92 -18.31
CA MET A 49 -3.97 -16.59 -18.78
C MET A 49 -5.37 -16.15 -18.30
N GLY A 50 -6.32 -17.09 -18.23
CA GLY A 50 -7.65 -16.86 -17.65
C GLY A 50 -7.57 -16.53 -16.16
N GLU A 51 -6.76 -17.24 -15.40
CA GLU A 51 -6.52 -16.96 -13.97
C GLU A 51 -5.85 -15.58 -13.76
N ILE A 52 -4.86 -15.26 -14.59
CA ILE A 52 -4.19 -13.95 -14.55
C ILE A 52 -5.18 -12.82 -14.85
N ALA A 53 -6.04 -12.98 -15.84
CA ALA A 53 -7.06 -11.99 -16.18
C ALA A 53 -8.03 -11.75 -15.01
N SER A 54 -8.47 -12.82 -14.36
CA SER A 54 -9.33 -12.75 -13.17
C SER A 54 -8.63 -12.06 -11.99
N ALA A 55 -7.38 -12.44 -11.69
CA ALA A 55 -6.59 -11.82 -10.64
C ALA A 55 -6.31 -10.34 -10.92
N SER A 56 -6.06 -9.98 -12.18
CA SER A 56 -5.85 -8.58 -12.59
C SER A 56 -7.11 -7.73 -12.40
N ASP A 57 -8.30 -8.28 -12.66
CA ASP A 57 -9.56 -7.57 -12.41
C ASP A 57 -9.82 -7.37 -10.91
N GLU A 58 -9.49 -8.37 -10.10
CA GLU A 58 -9.55 -8.24 -8.64
C GLU A 58 -8.57 -7.19 -8.11
N GLN A 59 -7.33 -7.18 -8.62
CA GLN A 59 -6.35 -6.15 -8.30
C GLN A 59 -6.83 -4.74 -8.69
N ARG A 60 -7.44 -4.58 -9.85
CA ARG A 60 -8.01 -3.29 -10.28
C ARG A 60 -9.05 -2.78 -9.30
N ARG A 61 -9.96 -3.64 -8.86
CA ARG A 61 -10.97 -3.28 -7.82
C ARG A 61 -10.30 -2.91 -6.49
N GLY A 62 -9.28 -3.66 -6.09
CA GLY A 62 -8.50 -3.35 -4.88
C GLY A 62 -7.82 -1.98 -4.97
N ILE A 63 -7.23 -1.65 -6.11
CA ILE A 63 -6.61 -0.34 -6.36
C ILE A 63 -7.64 0.78 -6.30
N GLU A 64 -8.84 0.59 -6.87
CA GLU A 64 -9.94 1.56 -6.78
C GLU A 64 -10.34 1.82 -5.33
N GLN A 65 -10.43 0.79 -4.49
CA GLN A 65 -10.71 0.94 -3.06
C GLN A 65 -9.59 1.69 -2.33
N VAL A 66 -8.33 1.38 -2.63
CA VAL A 66 -7.18 2.11 -2.08
C VAL A 66 -7.22 3.58 -2.49
N ALA A 67 -7.52 3.89 -3.75
CA ALA A 67 -7.64 5.26 -4.22
C ALA A 67 -8.75 6.04 -3.48
N GLN A 68 -9.89 5.41 -3.21
CA GLN A 68 -10.96 6.00 -2.39
C GLN A 68 -10.50 6.26 -0.95
N ALA A 69 -9.81 5.29 -0.34
CA ALA A 69 -9.28 5.44 1.02
C ALA A 69 -8.25 6.58 1.10
N VAL A 70 -7.35 6.69 0.13
CA VAL A 70 -6.38 7.79 0.05
C VAL A 70 -7.08 9.14 -0.09
N SER A 71 -8.11 9.24 -0.92
CA SER A 71 -8.91 10.46 -1.05
C SER A 71 -9.60 10.85 0.26
N GLN A 72 -10.12 9.87 1.00
CA GLN A 72 -10.71 10.11 2.31
C GLN A 72 -9.67 10.55 3.34
N MET A 73 -8.47 9.96 3.30
CA MET A 73 -7.35 10.39 4.15
C MET A 73 -6.93 11.84 3.86
N ASP A 74 -6.93 12.26 2.60
CA ASP A 74 -6.64 13.64 2.22
C ASP A 74 -7.67 14.61 2.82
N GLN A 75 -8.94 14.28 2.74
CA GLN A 75 -10.01 15.08 3.38
C GLN A 75 -9.83 15.18 4.90
N VAL A 76 -9.52 14.05 5.57
CA VAL A 76 -9.26 14.04 7.02
C VAL A 76 -8.03 14.88 7.36
N THR A 77 -7.00 14.81 6.53
CA THR A 77 -5.79 15.62 6.71
C THR A 77 -6.09 17.11 6.61
N GLN A 78 -6.90 17.53 5.66
CA GLN A 78 -7.33 18.92 5.51
C GLN A 78 -8.19 19.38 6.70
N GLN A 79 -9.12 18.54 7.17
CA GLN A 79 -9.90 18.79 8.37
C GLN A 79 -9.00 18.92 9.62
N ASN A 80 -8.01 18.04 9.76
CA ASN A 80 -7.05 18.10 10.86
C ASN A 80 -6.23 19.39 10.84
N ALA A 81 -5.80 19.83 9.66
CA ALA A 81 -5.10 21.12 9.51
C ALA A 81 -5.99 22.29 9.98
N SER A 82 -7.25 22.32 9.58
CA SER A 82 -8.22 23.34 10.04
C SER A 82 -8.44 23.27 11.55
N LEU A 83 -8.57 22.08 12.13
CA LEU A 83 -8.71 21.91 13.59
C LEU A 83 -7.47 22.37 14.36
N VAL A 84 -6.28 22.16 13.81
CA VAL A 84 -5.02 22.64 14.40
C VAL A 84 -5.00 24.18 14.40
N GLU A 85 -5.42 24.81 13.31
CA GLU A 85 -5.52 26.29 13.24
C GLU A 85 -6.54 26.83 14.26
N GLU A 86 -7.71 26.22 14.37
CA GLU A 86 -8.71 26.59 15.38
C GLU A 86 -8.19 26.39 16.81
N ALA A 87 -7.50 25.28 17.07
CA ALA A 87 -6.89 25.02 18.38
C ALA A 87 -5.80 26.04 18.73
N ALA A 88 -4.97 26.44 17.77
CA ALA A 88 -3.97 27.48 17.95
C ALA A 88 -4.61 28.83 18.28
N ALA A 89 -5.66 29.22 17.54
CA ALA A 89 -6.40 30.46 17.81
C ALA A 89 -7.06 30.44 19.20
N ALA A 90 -7.66 29.32 19.60
CA ALA A 90 -8.23 29.15 20.94
C ALA A 90 -7.17 29.23 22.03
N THR A 91 -5.99 28.66 21.81
CA THR A 91 -4.86 28.74 22.74
C THR A 91 -4.36 30.16 22.91
N ASP A 92 -4.21 30.93 21.83
CA ASP A 92 -3.85 32.36 21.87
C ASP A 92 -4.88 33.18 22.62
N GLN A 93 -6.16 32.91 22.45
CA GLN A 93 -7.25 33.56 23.16
C GLN A 93 -7.19 33.25 24.67
N LEU A 94 -6.94 31.99 25.03
CA LEU A 94 -6.76 31.59 26.44
C LEU A 94 -5.54 32.24 27.07
N ALA A 95 -4.42 32.33 26.37
CA ALA A 95 -3.23 33.03 26.82
C ALA A 95 -3.51 34.52 27.10
N SER A 96 -4.22 35.19 26.18
CA SER A 96 -4.63 36.56 26.34
C SER A 96 -5.57 36.78 27.55
N GLN A 97 -6.50 35.84 27.76
CA GLN A 97 -7.38 35.91 28.95
C GLN A 97 -6.60 35.67 30.24
N ALA A 98 -5.64 34.73 30.26
CA ALA A 98 -4.79 34.48 31.40
C ALA A 98 -3.94 35.71 31.75
N ASP A 99 -3.37 36.38 30.79
CA ASP A 99 -2.63 37.64 30.97
C ASP A 99 -3.50 38.75 31.59
N ARG A 100 -4.73 38.89 31.06
CA ARG A 100 -5.68 39.86 31.63
C ARG A 100 -6.05 39.54 33.07
N LEU A 101 -6.31 38.28 33.39
CA LEU A 101 -6.60 37.84 34.74
C LEU A 101 -5.43 38.07 35.66
N THR A 102 -4.20 37.76 35.24
CA THR A 102 -2.97 38.01 35.99
C THR A 102 -2.82 39.50 36.27
N GLY A 103 -3.09 40.35 35.29
CA GLY A 103 -3.07 41.82 35.46
C GLY A 103 -4.09 42.29 36.46
N LEU A 104 -5.33 41.79 36.42
CA LEU A 104 -6.37 42.11 37.38
C LEU A 104 -6.05 41.67 38.80
N VAL A 105 -5.55 40.47 38.96
CA VAL A 105 -5.13 39.95 40.31
C VAL A 105 -3.97 40.73 40.86
N ALA A 106 -2.98 41.11 40.06
CA ALA A 106 -1.83 41.92 40.48
C ALA A 106 -2.27 43.31 40.98
N VAL A 107 -3.19 43.94 40.27
CA VAL A 107 -3.76 45.24 40.68
C VAL A 107 -4.56 45.10 41.98
N PHE A 108 -5.31 44.04 42.16
CA PHE A 108 -6.09 43.77 43.37
C PHE A 108 -5.21 43.50 44.56
N ASN A 109 -4.22 42.63 44.41
CA ASN A 109 -3.24 42.30 45.50
C ASN A 109 -2.43 43.54 45.94
N VAL A 110 -2.00 44.38 45.01
CA VAL A 110 -1.27 45.61 45.35
C VAL A 110 -2.13 46.56 46.12
N LYS A 111 -3.42 46.74 45.75
CA LYS A 111 -4.35 47.58 46.54
C LYS A 111 -4.58 47.05 47.95
N GLU A 112 -4.87 45.78 48.08
CA GLU A 112 -5.09 45.12 49.37
C GLU A 112 -3.86 45.22 50.28
N HIS A 113 -2.67 45.00 49.72
CA HIS A 113 -1.41 45.08 50.45
C HIS A 113 -1.09 46.51 50.90
N VAL A 114 -1.36 47.53 50.07
CA VAL A 114 -1.18 48.95 50.42
C VAL A 114 -2.16 49.37 51.50
N GLU A 115 -3.41 48.97 51.46
CA GLU A 115 -4.39 49.29 52.52
C GLU A 115 -4.02 48.63 53.85
N ALA A 116 -3.59 47.34 53.85
CA ALA A 116 -3.14 46.63 55.05
C ALA A 116 -1.91 47.29 55.69
N VAL A 117 -0.93 47.70 54.89
CA VAL A 117 0.27 48.39 55.41
C VAL A 117 -0.06 49.76 55.97
N THR A 118 -0.97 50.47 55.34
CA THR A 118 -1.42 51.83 55.83
C THR A 118 -2.17 51.70 57.14
N GLU A 119 -3.00 50.68 57.31
CA GLU A 119 -3.76 50.45 58.54
C GLU A 119 -2.87 50.05 59.71
N VAL A 120 -1.89 49.18 59.46
CA VAL A 120 -0.87 48.79 60.44
C VAL A 120 -0.02 50.00 60.86
N GLY A 121 0.36 50.85 59.93
CA GLY A 121 1.10 52.09 60.22
C GLY A 121 0.30 53.07 61.07
N ARG A 122 -1.01 53.19 60.89
CA ARG A 122 -1.90 54.00 61.73
C ARG A 122 -2.06 53.41 63.16
N SER A 123 -2.16 52.09 63.21
CA SER A 123 -2.32 51.40 64.50
C SER A 123 -1.06 51.50 65.43
N GLN A 124 0.09 51.68 64.79
CA GLN A 124 1.38 51.81 65.56
C GLN A 124 1.79 53.27 65.84
N ALA A 125 1.00 54.25 65.36
CA ALA A 125 1.26 55.63 65.79
C ALA A 125 0.87 55.80 67.27
N VAL A 126 1.82 55.79 68.14
CA VAL A 126 1.67 56.05 69.58
C VAL A 126 1.30 57.52 69.71
N PRO A 127 0.22 57.89 70.44
CA PRO A 127 -0.02 59.26 70.76
C PRO A 127 1.09 59.76 71.62
N VAL A 128 1.79 60.80 71.20
CA VAL A 128 2.75 61.50 72.03
C VAL A 128 1.94 62.24 73.13
N VAL A 129 2.02 61.69 74.36
CA VAL A 129 1.53 62.37 75.53
C VAL A 129 2.62 63.40 75.97
N SER A 130 2.30 64.64 75.79
CA SER A 130 3.09 65.75 76.37
C SER A 130 2.74 65.97 77.81
#